data_9f6e1f38464fcbed83e1e6f5142256ca
#
_entry.id   9f6e1f38464fcbed83e1e6f5142256ca
#
_cell.length_a   1.000
_cell.length_b   1.000
_cell.length_c   1.000
_cell.angle_alpha   90.00
_cell.angle_beta   90.00
_cell.angle_gamma   90.00
#
_symmetry.space_group_name_H-M   'P 1'
#
loop_
_entity.id
_entity.type
_entity.pdbx_description
1 polymer ?
#
loop_
_entity_poly.entity_id
_entity_poly.type
_entity_poly.pdbx_seq_one_letter_code
_entity_poly.pdbx_strand_id
1 'polypeptide(L)'
;DEWRPGKATTTREDARGILSMLQRWGIPWQAVDLWIGDRATSASYFGEAKSNDDLLVELAAELRITKKEARANGLKIQTAKKPKGSVRRGIATINSLGKLGRLKVHVRAAGFRRCVLEWKGDEASELKDSFDSARYALMALYDKKELDRPTFSHIGA
;
A
#
# COMPACT_ATOMS: atom_id res chain seq x y z
N ASP A 1 5.63 -0.87 8.49
CA ASP A 1 5.26 0.40 9.11
C ASP A 1 4.01 0.95 8.44
N GLU A 2 3.31 1.84 9.10
CA GLU A 2 2.07 2.44 8.60
C GLU A 2 2.07 3.94 8.90
N TRP A 3 1.59 4.72 7.95
CA TRP A 3 1.16 6.09 8.18
C TRP A 3 -0.35 6.10 8.44
N ARG A 4 -0.72 6.35 9.68
CA ARG A 4 -2.14 6.41 10.11
C ARG A 4 -2.33 7.65 10.97
N PRO A 5 -2.63 8.77 10.35
CA PRO A 5 -2.98 9.98 11.09
C PRO A 5 -4.32 9.75 11.81
N GLY A 6 -4.40 10.12 13.08
CA GLY A 6 -5.63 10.02 13.88
C GLY A 6 -6.72 11.03 13.50
N LYS A 7 -6.51 11.82 12.46
CA LYS A 7 -7.41 12.87 11.94
C LYS A 7 -7.27 12.97 10.42
N ALA A 8 -8.19 13.67 9.79
CA ALA A 8 -8.06 14.03 8.38
C ALA A 8 -6.75 14.82 8.14
N THR A 9 -6.05 14.49 7.08
CA THR A 9 -4.77 15.10 6.69
C THR A 9 -4.87 15.75 5.33
N THR A 10 -4.02 16.72 5.10
CA THR A 10 -3.77 17.26 3.78
C THR A 10 -2.90 16.28 2.97
N THR A 11 -2.91 16.40 1.64
CA THR A 11 -2.05 15.61 0.75
C THR A 11 -0.56 15.80 1.09
N ARG A 12 -0.20 17.00 1.53
CA ARG A 12 1.16 17.32 1.96
C ARG A 12 1.56 16.61 3.26
N GLU A 13 0.65 16.55 4.24
CA GLU A 13 0.90 15.79 5.47
C GLU A 13 1.07 14.30 5.18
N ASP A 14 0.29 13.76 4.24
CA ASP A 14 0.41 12.37 3.80
C ASP A 14 1.77 12.14 3.13
N ALA A 15 2.22 13.03 2.23
CA ALA A 15 3.53 12.95 1.60
C ALA A 15 4.67 12.93 2.64
N ARG A 16 4.63 13.84 3.61
CA ARG A 16 5.60 13.86 4.72
C ARG A 16 5.58 12.60 5.57
N GLY A 17 4.39 12.10 5.88
CA GLY A 17 4.23 10.87 6.64
C GLY A 17 4.86 9.67 5.93
N ILE A 18 4.61 9.54 4.63
CA ILE A 18 5.17 8.47 3.79
C ILE A 18 6.70 8.57 3.75
N LEU A 19 7.26 9.76 3.47
CA LEU A 19 8.71 9.95 3.43
C LEU A 19 9.35 9.69 4.80
N SER A 20 8.71 10.11 5.88
CA SER A 20 9.18 9.81 7.24
C SER A 20 9.19 8.31 7.54
N MET A 21 8.22 7.54 7.03
CA MET A 21 8.27 6.08 7.14
C MET A 21 9.49 5.50 6.44
N LEU A 22 9.73 5.88 5.20
CA LEU A 22 10.89 5.41 4.44
C LEU A 22 12.19 5.76 5.16
N GLN A 23 12.31 6.98 5.66
CA GLN A 23 13.49 7.43 6.40
C GLN A 23 13.74 6.61 7.66
N ARG A 24 12.69 6.31 8.45
CA ARG A 24 12.81 5.46 9.66
C ARG A 24 13.32 4.06 9.37
N TRP A 25 13.13 3.57 8.15
CA TRP A 25 13.61 2.27 7.70
C TRP A 25 14.93 2.34 6.95
N GLY A 26 15.50 3.54 6.76
CA GLY A 26 16.68 3.74 5.94
C GLY A 26 16.46 3.36 4.46
N ILE A 27 15.23 3.40 3.98
CA ILE A 27 14.87 3.07 2.60
C ILE A 27 14.91 4.35 1.78
N PRO A 28 15.82 4.51 0.82
CA PRO A 28 15.76 5.61 -0.12
C PRO A 28 14.52 5.44 -1.00
N TRP A 29 13.81 6.52 -1.27
CA TRP A 29 12.56 6.46 -2.04
C TRP A 29 12.74 5.87 -3.44
N GLN A 30 13.93 5.98 -4.03
CA GLN A 30 14.29 5.37 -5.32
C GLN A 30 14.35 3.84 -5.27
N ALA A 31 14.53 3.26 -4.09
CA ALA A 31 14.55 1.80 -3.90
C ALA A 31 13.13 1.22 -3.71
N VAL A 32 12.09 2.03 -3.82
CA VAL A 32 10.70 1.56 -3.76
C VAL A 32 10.26 1.12 -5.15
N ASP A 33 10.15 -0.18 -5.37
CA ASP A 33 9.79 -0.77 -6.67
C ASP A 33 8.34 -0.52 -7.06
N LEU A 34 7.44 -0.38 -6.08
CA LEU A 34 6.01 -0.24 -6.32
C LEU A 34 5.41 0.87 -5.44
N TRP A 35 4.89 1.90 -6.11
CA TRP A 35 4.04 2.90 -5.52
C TRP A 35 2.60 2.66 -5.97
N ILE A 36 1.70 2.38 -5.04
CA ILE A 36 0.30 2.13 -5.36
C ILE A 36 -0.60 2.93 -4.42
N GLY A 37 -1.56 3.59 -5.02
CA GLY A 37 -2.55 4.38 -4.29
C GLY A 37 -3.96 3.97 -4.66
N ASP A 38 -4.89 4.19 -3.76
CA ASP A 38 -6.28 4.09 -4.08
C ASP A 38 -6.68 5.20 -5.06
N ARG A 39 -7.65 4.93 -5.91
CA ARG A 39 -8.32 5.97 -6.66
C ARG A 39 -9.07 6.83 -5.66
N ALA A 40 -8.67 8.09 -5.52
CA ALA A 40 -9.39 9.02 -4.69
C ALA A 40 -10.87 9.01 -5.09
N THR A 41 -11.69 8.41 -4.27
CA THR A 41 -13.13 8.56 -4.36
C THR A 41 -13.49 9.75 -3.50
N SER A 42 -13.70 10.89 -4.11
CA SER A 42 -14.66 11.98 -3.77
C SER A 42 -14.95 12.36 -2.31
N ALA A 43 -14.38 11.79 -1.32
CA ALA A 43 -14.56 12.23 0.06
C ALA A 43 -13.35 13.08 0.48
N SER A 44 -13.30 14.31 -0.01
CA SER A 44 -12.42 15.28 0.60
C SER A 44 -13.10 15.82 1.85
N TYR A 45 -12.44 15.78 2.96
CA TYR A 45 -12.90 16.41 4.20
C TYR A 45 -12.94 17.94 4.10
N PHE A 46 -12.37 18.53 3.05
CA PHE A 46 -12.28 19.96 2.76
C PHE A 46 -12.69 20.35 1.33
N GLY A 47 -13.46 19.52 0.62
CA GLY A 47 -13.91 19.85 -0.74
C GLY A 47 -12.90 19.53 -1.86
N GLU A 48 -11.67 19.10 -1.57
CA GLU A 48 -10.66 18.78 -2.56
C GLU A 48 -10.47 17.26 -2.70
N ALA A 49 -10.74 16.72 -3.88
CA ALA A 49 -10.46 15.31 -4.17
C ALA A 49 -8.94 15.10 -4.25
N LYS A 50 -8.38 14.35 -3.30
CA LYS A 50 -6.97 13.97 -3.35
C LYS A 50 -6.75 12.93 -4.43
N SER A 51 -5.98 13.25 -5.46
CA SER A 51 -5.60 12.30 -6.49
C SER A 51 -4.20 11.71 -6.24
N ASN A 52 -3.91 10.58 -6.87
CA ASN A 52 -2.54 10.05 -6.89
C ASN A 52 -1.55 11.03 -7.53
N ASP A 53 -2.03 11.90 -8.40
CA ASP A 53 -1.21 12.92 -9.04
C ASP A 53 -0.90 14.09 -8.09
N ASP A 54 -1.86 14.48 -7.25
CA ASP A 54 -1.63 15.49 -6.20
C ASP A 54 -0.62 14.97 -5.17
N LEU A 55 -0.74 13.72 -4.75
CA LEU A 55 0.23 13.11 -3.86
C LEU A 55 1.63 13.04 -4.49
N LEU A 56 1.73 12.75 -5.78
CA LEU A 56 3.01 12.78 -6.51
C LEU A 56 3.62 14.19 -6.53
N VAL A 57 2.80 15.22 -6.72
CA VAL A 57 3.26 16.62 -6.69
C VAL A 57 3.81 16.97 -5.32
N GLU A 58 3.09 16.63 -4.25
CA GLU A 58 3.54 16.92 -2.88
C GLU A 58 4.77 16.10 -2.48
N LEU A 59 4.86 14.83 -2.88
CA LEU A 59 6.07 14.03 -2.65
C LEU A 59 7.29 14.65 -3.37
N ALA A 60 7.14 15.07 -4.62
CA ALA A 60 8.21 15.72 -5.37
C ALA A 60 8.64 17.04 -4.70
N ALA A 61 7.68 17.85 -4.23
CA ALA A 61 7.95 19.10 -3.52
C ALA A 61 8.74 18.86 -2.21
N GLU A 62 8.32 17.89 -1.39
CA GLU A 62 9.01 17.55 -0.14
C GLU A 62 10.43 16.98 -0.40
N LEU A 63 10.62 16.30 -1.53
CA LEU A 63 11.93 15.81 -1.98
C LEU A 63 12.78 16.90 -2.66
N ARG A 64 12.24 18.10 -2.87
CA ARG A 64 12.88 19.23 -3.56
C ARG A 64 13.30 18.90 -5.01
N ILE A 65 12.49 18.13 -5.70
CA ILE A 65 12.67 17.77 -7.11
C ILE A 65 11.42 18.12 -7.90
N THR A 66 11.54 18.17 -9.22
CA THR A 66 10.37 18.34 -10.07
C THR A 66 9.57 17.03 -10.20
N LYS A 67 8.29 17.12 -10.52
CA LYS A 67 7.44 15.96 -10.83
C LYS A 67 8.03 15.12 -11.98
N LYS A 68 8.68 15.76 -12.95
CA LYS A 68 9.35 15.06 -14.06
C LYS A 68 10.53 14.24 -13.57
N GLU A 69 11.37 14.79 -12.73
CA GLU A 69 12.50 14.08 -12.10
C GLU A 69 12.01 12.95 -11.20
N ALA A 70 10.97 13.18 -10.40
CA ALA A 70 10.38 12.14 -9.57
C ALA A 70 9.97 10.92 -10.41
N ARG A 71 9.24 11.16 -11.53
CA ARG A 71 8.82 10.11 -12.46
C ARG A 71 9.98 9.41 -13.17
N ALA A 72 11.01 10.16 -13.55
CA ALA A 72 12.20 9.62 -14.21
C ALA A 72 12.98 8.67 -13.27
N ASN A 73 12.93 8.95 -11.97
CA ASN A 73 13.58 8.13 -10.93
C ASN A 73 12.64 7.07 -10.30
N GLY A 74 11.55 6.71 -10.98
CA GLY A 74 10.71 5.58 -10.58
C GLY A 74 9.52 5.90 -9.68
N LEU A 75 9.37 7.15 -9.19
CA LEU A 75 8.23 7.53 -8.37
C LEU A 75 6.99 7.71 -9.26
N LYS A 76 6.27 6.61 -9.49
CA LYS A 76 5.02 6.56 -10.27
C LYS A 76 3.95 5.90 -9.43
N ILE A 77 2.98 6.69 -8.95
CA ILE A 77 1.88 6.15 -8.17
C ILE A 77 0.85 5.53 -9.12
N GLN A 78 0.80 4.21 -9.12
CA GLN A 78 -0.18 3.45 -9.88
C GLN A 78 -1.52 3.44 -9.14
N THR A 79 -2.62 3.55 -9.87
CA THR A 79 -3.95 3.41 -9.27
C THR A 79 -4.26 1.94 -9.03
N ALA A 80 -4.66 1.61 -7.81
CA ALA A 80 -5.09 0.27 -7.44
C ALA A 80 -6.27 -0.20 -8.30
N LYS A 81 -6.15 -1.38 -8.88
CA LYS A 81 -7.24 -2.01 -9.64
C LYS A 81 -8.24 -2.63 -8.66
N LYS A 82 -9.52 -2.28 -8.80
CA LYS A 82 -10.61 -2.78 -7.96
C LYS A 82 -11.64 -3.58 -8.79
N PRO A 83 -11.27 -4.70 -9.43
CA PRO A 83 -12.23 -5.49 -10.18
C PRO A 83 -13.25 -6.13 -9.23
N LYS A 84 -14.44 -6.50 -9.77
CA LYS A 84 -15.49 -7.19 -8.99
C LYS A 84 -14.90 -8.41 -8.26
N GLY A 85 -15.19 -8.55 -6.98
CA GLY A 85 -14.67 -9.62 -6.14
C GLY A 85 -13.21 -9.43 -5.67
N SER A 86 -12.62 -8.24 -5.86
CA SER A 86 -11.24 -7.97 -5.46
C SER A 86 -11.00 -8.13 -3.95
N VAL A 87 -11.98 -7.81 -3.11
CA VAL A 87 -11.88 -8.01 -1.64
C VAL A 87 -11.72 -9.49 -1.33
N ARG A 88 -12.61 -10.34 -1.84
CA ARG A 88 -12.55 -11.79 -1.62
C ARG A 88 -11.23 -12.40 -2.13
N ARG A 89 -10.76 -11.97 -3.30
CA ARG A 89 -9.45 -12.40 -3.83
C ARG A 89 -8.30 -11.93 -2.95
N GLY A 90 -8.33 -10.69 -2.47
CA GLY A 90 -7.32 -10.17 -1.57
C GLY A 90 -7.23 -10.96 -0.26
N ILE A 91 -8.38 -11.30 0.34
CA ILE A 91 -8.43 -12.18 1.52
C ILE A 91 -7.78 -13.53 1.21
N ALA A 92 -8.16 -14.16 0.10
CA ALA A 92 -7.61 -15.44 -0.31
C ALA A 92 -6.10 -15.36 -0.55
N THR A 93 -5.61 -14.28 -1.18
CA THR A 93 -4.18 -14.04 -1.41
C THR A 93 -3.42 -13.90 -0.10
N ILE A 94 -3.89 -13.07 0.82
CA ILE A 94 -3.27 -12.85 2.14
C ILE A 94 -3.19 -14.16 2.90
N ASN A 95 -4.30 -14.91 2.95
CA ASN A 95 -4.37 -16.19 3.64
C ASN A 95 -3.42 -17.24 3.02
N SER A 96 -3.36 -17.32 1.69
CA SER A 96 -2.47 -18.24 0.98
C SER A 96 -1.00 -17.90 1.24
N LEU A 97 -0.63 -16.65 1.14
CA LEU A 97 0.74 -16.20 1.41
C LEU A 97 1.14 -16.43 2.87
N GLY A 98 0.20 -16.21 3.81
CA GLY A 98 0.41 -16.50 5.23
C GLY A 98 0.64 -17.98 5.49
N LYS A 99 -0.21 -18.86 4.94
CA LYS A 99 -0.08 -20.32 5.07
C LYS A 99 1.23 -20.85 4.48
N LEU A 100 1.69 -20.26 3.39
CA LEU A 100 2.95 -20.62 2.73
C LEU A 100 4.19 -20.01 3.41
N GLY A 101 4.02 -19.22 4.48
CA GLY A 101 5.12 -18.50 5.14
C GLY A 101 5.76 -17.40 4.28
N ARG A 102 5.14 -17.04 3.15
CA ARG A 102 5.64 -16.02 2.21
C ARG A 102 5.25 -14.60 2.60
N LEU A 103 4.25 -14.43 3.47
CA LEU A 103 3.86 -13.15 4.06
C LEU A 103 4.34 -13.09 5.50
N LYS A 104 5.27 -12.20 5.75
CA LYS A 104 5.72 -11.85 7.10
C LYS A 104 5.31 -10.43 7.42
N VAL A 105 4.63 -10.23 8.53
CA VAL A 105 4.14 -8.92 8.96
C VAL A 105 5.03 -8.40 10.07
N HIS A 106 5.70 -7.29 9.83
CA HIS A 106 6.57 -6.68 10.83
C HIS A 106 5.77 -6.13 12.01
N VAL A 107 6.35 -6.15 13.20
CA VAL A 107 5.71 -5.69 14.44
C VAL A 107 5.21 -4.24 14.37
N ARG A 108 5.89 -3.37 13.62
CA ARG A 108 5.49 -1.98 13.43
C ARG A 108 4.28 -1.76 12.50
N ALA A 109 3.87 -2.77 11.73
CA ALA A 109 2.64 -2.74 10.95
C ALA A 109 1.44 -3.10 11.85
N ALA A 110 1.23 -2.32 12.90
CA ALA A 110 0.28 -2.63 13.98
C ALA A 110 -1.17 -2.68 13.47
N GLY A 111 -1.57 -1.76 12.60
CA GLY A 111 -2.92 -1.73 12.03
C GLY A 111 -3.20 -2.93 11.14
N PHE A 112 -2.27 -3.31 10.28
CA PHE A 112 -2.42 -4.50 9.44
C PHE A 112 -2.43 -5.80 10.29
N ARG A 113 -1.58 -5.89 11.31
CA ARG A 113 -1.60 -7.03 12.25
C ARG A 113 -2.94 -7.13 12.96
N ARG A 114 -3.45 -6.02 13.48
CA ARG A 114 -4.75 -5.96 14.12
C ARG A 114 -5.87 -6.32 13.13
N CYS A 115 -5.79 -5.82 11.90
CA CYS A 115 -6.72 -6.18 10.83
C CYS A 115 -6.76 -7.71 10.60
N VAL A 116 -5.62 -8.36 10.46
CA VAL A 116 -5.57 -9.81 10.20
C VAL A 116 -6.18 -10.61 11.36
N LEU A 117 -6.08 -10.12 12.59
CA LEU A 117 -6.58 -10.82 13.79
C LEU A 117 -8.06 -10.52 14.09
N GLU A 118 -8.53 -9.30 13.82
CA GLU A 118 -9.80 -8.81 14.37
C GLU A 118 -10.84 -8.47 13.29
N TRP A 119 -10.42 -8.18 12.04
CA TRP A 119 -11.36 -7.72 11.02
C TRP A 119 -12.26 -8.85 10.50
N LYS A 120 -13.56 -8.63 10.60
CA LYS A 120 -14.60 -9.62 10.20
C LYS A 120 -15.18 -9.35 8.80
N GLY A 121 -14.59 -8.41 8.05
CA GLY A 121 -15.04 -8.09 6.69
C GLY A 121 -16.08 -6.99 6.62
N ASP A 122 -16.35 -6.27 7.71
CA ASP A 122 -17.28 -5.16 7.68
C ASP A 122 -16.68 -3.92 6.98
N GLU A 123 -17.50 -3.26 6.16
CA GLU A 123 -17.10 -2.10 5.35
C GLU A 123 -16.89 -0.83 6.18
N ALA A 124 -17.49 -0.74 7.36
CA ALA A 124 -17.44 0.42 8.25
C ALA A 124 -16.25 0.38 9.22
N SER A 125 -15.53 -0.75 9.27
CA SER A 125 -14.41 -0.89 10.20
C SER A 125 -13.22 -0.01 9.80
N GLU A 126 -12.66 0.68 10.77
CA GLU A 126 -11.38 1.39 10.63
C GLU A 126 -10.20 0.49 10.22
N LEU A 127 -10.34 -0.83 10.43
CA LEU A 127 -9.34 -1.83 10.07
C LEU A 127 -9.31 -2.10 8.56
N LYS A 128 -10.37 -1.75 7.83
CA LYS A 128 -10.48 -1.93 6.39
C LYS A 128 -9.37 -1.21 5.63
N ASP A 129 -9.01 -0.01 6.03
CA ASP A 129 -7.99 0.79 5.33
C ASP A 129 -6.62 0.12 5.32
N SER A 130 -6.22 -0.48 6.45
CA SER A 130 -4.98 -1.25 6.55
C SER A 130 -5.03 -2.51 5.70
N PHE A 131 -6.19 -3.19 5.65
CA PHE A 131 -6.41 -4.34 4.80
C PHE A 131 -6.35 -3.95 3.33
N ASP A 132 -7.04 -2.89 2.93
CA ASP A 132 -7.10 -2.43 1.55
C ASP A 132 -5.72 -1.99 1.06
N SER A 133 -4.94 -1.30 1.87
CA SER A 133 -3.57 -0.92 1.54
C SER A 133 -2.68 -2.13 1.26
N ALA A 134 -2.70 -3.13 2.14
CA ALA A 134 -1.93 -4.37 1.94
C ALA A 134 -2.46 -5.19 0.75
N ARG A 135 -3.78 -5.27 0.58
CA ARG A 135 -4.42 -5.95 -0.53
C ARG A 135 -4.02 -5.37 -1.88
N TYR A 136 -4.02 -4.05 -2.01
CA TYR A 136 -3.62 -3.40 -3.27
C TYR A 136 -2.18 -3.71 -3.64
N ALA A 137 -1.27 -3.63 -2.69
CA ALA A 137 0.13 -3.95 -2.91
C ALA A 137 0.31 -5.44 -3.29
N LEU A 138 -0.29 -6.34 -2.53
CA LEU A 138 -0.17 -7.78 -2.78
C LEU A 138 -0.82 -8.21 -4.10
N MET A 139 -1.98 -7.65 -4.45
CA MET A 139 -2.62 -7.96 -5.73
C MET A 139 -1.86 -7.39 -6.94
N ALA A 140 -1.11 -6.30 -6.76
CA ALA A 140 -0.28 -5.76 -7.82
C ALA A 140 1.01 -6.58 -8.01
N LEU A 141 1.56 -7.15 -6.94
CA LEU A 141 2.76 -7.97 -6.96
C LEU A 141 2.47 -9.43 -7.39
N TYR A 142 1.32 -9.96 -7.01
CA TYR A 142 0.96 -11.36 -7.25
C TYR A 142 -0.28 -11.45 -8.14
N ASP A 143 -0.10 -11.57 -9.43
CA ASP A 143 -1.19 -11.97 -10.31
C ASP A 143 -1.60 -13.42 -9.98
N LYS A 144 -2.87 -13.74 -10.22
CA LYS A 144 -3.47 -15.05 -9.92
C LYS A 144 -2.63 -16.24 -10.44
N LYS A 145 -1.95 -16.06 -11.58
CA LYS A 145 -1.09 -17.09 -12.20
C LYS A 145 0.16 -17.43 -11.38
N GLU A 146 0.67 -16.53 -10.57
CA GLU A 146 1.87 -16.78 -9.75
C GLU A 146 1.55 -17.45 -8.42
N LEU A 147 0.35 -17.23 -7.88
CA LEU A 147 -0.11 -17.88 -6.65
C LEU A 147 -0.37 -19.37 -6.82
N ASP A 148 -0.79 -19.76 -8.02
CA ASP A 148 -1.10 -21.15 -8.36
C ASP A 148 0.15 -21.96 -8.79
N ARG A 149 1.33 -21.32 -8.94
CA ARG A 149 2.58 -22.04 -9.20
C ARG A 149 3.14 -22.63 -7.91
N PRO A 150 3.23 -23.96 -7.79
CA PRO A 150 3.95 -24.58 -6.69
C PRO A 150 5.39 -24.10 -6.75
N THR A 151 5.84 -23.35 -5.75
CA THR A 151 7.26 -23.06 -5.57
C THR A 151 7.92 -24.35 -5.12
N PHE A 152 8.41 -25.14 -6.05
CA PHE A 152 9.44 -26.14 -5.75
C PHE A 152 10.69 -25.36 -5.36
N SER A 153 10.84 -25.07 -4.08
CA SER A 153 12.15 -24.77 -3.56
C SER A 153 12.97 -26.04 -3.73
N HIS A 154 13.96 -26.01 -4.60
CA HIS A 154 15.04 -26.98 -4.55
C HIS A 154 15.65 -26.89 -3.16
N ILE A 155 15.27 -27.79 -2.29
CA ILE A 155 16.08 -28.14 -1.14
C ILE A 155 17.24 -28.90 -1.78
N GLY A 156 18.31 -28.17 -2.05
CA GLY A 156 19.58 -28.77 -2.43
C GLY A 156 20.05 -29.68 -1.30
N ALA A 157 20.41 -30.88 -1.67
CA ALA A 157 21.07 -31.84 -0.84
C ALA A 157 22.45 -31.35 -0.38
#